data_fd00ee272760315145d360b5dc678cfa
#
_entry.id   fd00ee272760315145d360b5dc678cfa
#
_cell.length_a   1.000
_cell.length_b   1.000
_cell.length_c   1.000
_cell.angle_alpha   90.00
_cell.angle_beta   90.00
_cell.angle_gamma   90.00
#
_symmetry.space_group_name_H-M   'P 1'
#
loop_
_entity.id
_entity.type
_entity.pdbx_description
1 polymer ?
#
loop_
_entity_poly.entity_id
_entity_poly.type
_entity_poly.pdbx_seq_one_letter_code
_entity_poly.pdbx_strand_id
1 'polypeptide(L)'
;MLFVGLLVVGVVVGFISGFFGIGGGTVVVPVMILFGYDIKYAIGVSIMQMIFSSVFGSFVNFKSKMLDIKPALILGFGGFCGALTSGFIVSYFSSKFLLGVLILVQIINLIKLFKTPAEPVGEANGSKILLFLVGLVVGAVAISVGIGGSVLVIPILISFLNYDIKRAVGTGLFFVVFSSTAGFLSLAAHELVHYDVGIMLGLGSLIGVYFGVKTSHKISKTAQKRWMVALISTILMITARKFLLS
;
A
#
# COMPACT_ATOMS: atom_id res chain seq x y z
N MET A 1 -15.08 8.41 23.00
CA MET A 1 -14.54 9.40 22.05
C MET A 1 -13.41 8.85 21.19
N LEU A 2 -12.42 8.14 21.73
CA LEU A 2 -11.28 7.59 20.96
C LEU A 2 -11.71 6.70 19.79
N PHE A 3 -12.64 5.76 20.02
CA PHE A 3 -13.13 4.84 18.98
C PHE A 3 -13.80 5.54 17.80
N VAL A 4 -14.60 6.58 18.05
CA VAL A 4 -15.23 7.36 16.98
C VAL A 4 -14.18 8.11 16.17
N GLY A 5 -13.16 8.67 16.84
CA GLY A 5 -12.03 9.31 16.16
C GLY A 5 -11.28 8.35 15.23
N LEU A 6 -11.00 7.12 15.68
CA LEU A 6 -10.34 6.07 14.87
C LEU A 6 -11.19 5.66 13.66
N LEU A 7 -12.51 5.54 13.81
CA LEU A 7 -13.40 5.27 12.67
C LEU A 7 -13.36 6.41 11.64
N VAL A 8 -13.39 7.68 12.07
CA VAL A 8 -13.31 8.83 11.15
C VAL A 8 -11.95 8.84 10.42
N VAL A 9 -10.86 8.65 11.13
CA VAL A 9 -9.53 8.52 10.52
C VAL A 9 -9.52 7.34 9.54
N GLY A 10 -10.13 6.21 9.91
CA GLY A 10 -10.29 5.05 9.05
C GLY A 10 -11.01 5.40 7.74
N VAL A 11 -12.10 6.18 7.78
CA VAL A 11 -12.81 6.64 6.56
C VAL A 11 -11.88 7.46 5.65
N VAL A 12 -11.11 8.39 6.20
CA VAL A 12 -10.16 9.22 5.44
C VAL A 12 -9.07 8.35 4.82
N VAL A 13 -8.45 7.48 5.63
CA VAL A 13 -7.42 6.53 5.16
C VAL A 13 -7.98 5.60 4.09
N GLY A 14 -9.19 5.09 4.29
CA GLY A 14 -9.88 4.25 3.32
C GLY A 14 -10.14 4.96 2.01
N PHE A 15 -10.60 6.22 2.05
CA PHE A 15 -10.78 7.04 0.84
C PHE A 15 -9.47 7.18 0.06
N ILE A 16 -8.39 7.55 0.73
CA ILE A 16 -7.06 7.68 0.13
C ILE A 16 -6.58 6.33 -0.44
N SER A 17 -6.79 5.25 0.33
CA SER A 17 -6.46 3.88 -0.08
C SER A 17 -7.17 3.48 -1.38
N GLY A 18 -8.48 3.66 -1.44
CA GLY A 18 -9.29 3.32 -2.62
C GLY A 18 -9.01 4.21 -3.81
N PHE A 19 -8.80 5.52 -3.58
CA PHE A 19 -8.54 6.50 -4.62
C PHE A 19 -7.21 6.27 -5.35
N PHE A 20 -6.15 5.96 -4.60
CA PHE A 20 -4.81 5.73 -5.14
C PHE A 20 -4.46 4.25 -5.32
N GLY A 21 -5.27 3.34 -4.79
CA GLY A 21 -4.99 1.91 -4.84
C GLY A 21 -3.80 1.46 -3.97
N ILE A 22 -3.47 2.21 -2.93
CA ILE A 22 -2.25 2.00 -2.12
C ILE A 22 -2.45 1.15 -0.86
N GLY A 23 -3.67 0.66 -0.62
CA GLY A 23 -3.96 -0.23 0.51
C GLY A 23 -4.04 0.44 1.88
N GLY A 24 -3.87 1.77 1.97
CA GLY A 24 -3.99 2.55 3.21
C GLY A 24 -2.74 2.62 4.06
N GLY A 25 -1.91 1.60 4.09
CA GLY A 25 -0.70 1.54 4.93
C GLY A 25 0.28 2.68 4.69
N THR A 26 0.40 3.12 3.45
CA THR A 26 1.23 4.28 3.08
C THR A 26 0.84 5.56 3.84
N VAL A 27 -0.41 5.66 4.29
CA VAL A 27 -0.92 6.79 5.06
C VAL A 27 -0.92 6.50 6.56
N VAL A 28 -1.35 5.29 6.96
CA VAL A 28 -1.45 4.90 8.38
C VAL A 28 -0.10 5.00 9.08
N VAL A 29 0.96 4.42 8.50
CA VAL A 29 2.29 4.41 9.14
C VAL A 29 2.80 5.82 9.43
N PRO A 30 2.88 6.75 8.45
CA PRO A 30 3.31 8.12 8.72
C PRO A 30 2.40 8.88 9.68
N VAL A 31 1.10 8.68 9.63
CA VAL A 31 0.15 9.30 10.56
C VAL A 31 0.38 8.82 11.99
N MET A 32 0.55 7.52 12.20
CA MET A 32 0.86 6.97 13.53
C MET A 32 2.20 7.49 14.06
N ILE A 33 3.21 7.57 13.19
CA ILE A 33 4.52 8.15 13.52
C ILE A 33 4.39 9.62 13.91
N LEU A 34 3.55 10.38 13.23
CA LEU A 34 3.29 11.79 13.55
C LEU A 34 2.69 11.97 14.95
N PHE A 35 1.82 11.04 15.36
CA PHE A 35 1.26 10.98 16.72
C PHE A 35 2.23 10.44 17.78
N GLY A 36 3.48 10.17 17.43
CA GLY A 36 4.53 9.76 18.37
C GLY A 36 4.67 8.25 18.58
N TYR A 37 3.87 7.44 17.89
CA TYR A 37 4.00 5.98 17.98
C TYR A 37 5.29 5.48 17.33
N ASP A 38 5.80 4.35 17.83
CA ASP A 38 6.93 3.66 17.22
C ASP A 38 6.53 3.07 15.85
N ILE A 39 7.51 2.96 14.94
CA ILE A 39 7.23 2.44 13.59
C ILE A 39 6.76 0.98 13.61
N LYS A 40 7.26 0.14 14.51
CA LYS A 40 6.82 -1.26 14.60
C LYS A 40 5.36 -1.36 15.00
N TYR A 41 4.93 -0.52 15.95
CA TYR A 41 3.51 -0.37 16.31
C TYR A 41 2.68 0.07 15.10
N ALA A 42 3.13 1.12 14.41
CA ALA A 42 2.46 1.66 13.23
C ALA A 42 2.33 0.62 12.10
N ILE A 43 3.35 -0.23 11.89
CA ILE A 43 3.32 -1.33 10.93
C ILE A 43 2.22 -2.34 11.29
N GLY A 44 2.15 -2.77 12.53
CA GLY A 44 1.14 -3.74 13.00
C GLY A 44 -0.30 -3.25 12.82
N VAL A 45 -0.57 -1.98 13.20
CA VAL A 45 -1.87 -1.32 12.98
C VAL A 45 -2.20 -1.22 11.49
N SER A 46 -1.22 -0.80 10.69
CA SER A 46 -1.36 -0.59 9.25
C SER A 46 -1.74 -1.87 8.51
N ILE A 47 -1.06 -2.97 8.80
CA ILE A 47 -1.31 -4.25 8.12
C ILE A 47 -2.71 -4.76 8.41
N MET A 48 -3.18 -4.64 9.65
CA MET A 48 -4.55 -4.99 10.01
C MET A 48 -5.57 -4.14 9.22
N GLN A 49 -5.39 -2.83 9.18
CA GLN A 49 -6.26 -1.92 8.41
C GLN A 49 -6.25 -2.24 6.90
N MET A 50 -5.07 -2.59 6.34
CA MET A 50 -4.93 -2.89 4.91
C MET A 50 -5.73 -4.10 4.46
N ILE A 51 -5.91 -5.12 5.28
CA ILE A 51 -6.76 -6.28 4.95
C ILE A 51 -8.16 -5.81 4.59
N PHE A 52 -8.78 -4.98 5.45
CA PHE A 52 -10.13 -4.47 5.21
C PHE A 52 -10.20 -3.63 3.92
N SER A 53 -9.30 -2.67 3.78
CA SER A 53 -9.33 -1.76 2.64
C SER A 53 -9.01 -2.44 1.31
N SER A 54 -8.05 -3.37 1.28
CA SER A 54 -7.64 -4.04 0.05
C SER A 54 -8.65 -5.07 -0.43
N VAL A 55 -9.22 -5.87 0.47
CA VAL A 55 -10.26 -6.86 0.12
C VAL A 55 -11.48 -6.16 -0.46
N PHE A 56 -12.00 -5.17 0.26
CA PHE A 56 -13.20 -4.46 -0.19
C PHE A 56 -12.96 -3.62 -1.44
N GLY A 57 -11.83 -2.91 -1.50
CA GLY A 57 -11.48 -2.10 -2.66
C GLY A 57 -11.19 -2.93 -3.91
N SER A 58 -10.60 -4.12 -3.77
CA SER A 58 -10.41 -5.07 -4.86
C SER A 58 -11.73 -5.61 -5.39
N PHE A 59 -12.69 -5.88 -4.51
CA PHE A 59 -14.04 -6.28 -4.89
C PHE A 59 -14.74 -5.19 -5.72
N VAL A 60 -14.64 -3.93 -5.31
CA VAL A 60 -15.21 -2.79 -6.06
C VAL A 60 -14.53 -2.62 -7.43
N ASN A 61 -13.20 -2.73 -7.50
CA ASN A 61 -12.44 -2.67 -8.76
C ASN A 61 -12.77 -3.85 -9.69
N PHE A 62 -12.93 -5.05 -9.14
CA PHE A 62 -13.35 -6.22 -9.92
C PHE A 62 -14.72 -6.02 -10.57
N LYS A 63 -15.71 -5.56 -9.80
CA LYS A 63 -17.04 -5.22 -10.35
C LYS A 63 -16.99 -4.13 -11.42
N SER A 64 -16.03 -3.22 -11.34
CA SER A 64 -15.85 -2.13 -12.30
C SER A 64 -14.98 -2.50 -13.52
N LYS A 65 -14.59 -3.78 -13.67
CA LYS A 65 -13.72 -4.30 -14.74
C LYS A 65 -12.36 -3.57 -14.83
N MET A 66 -11.86 -3.05 -13.71
CA MET A 66 -10.57 -2.36 -13.59
C MET A 66 -9.46 -3.24 -12.99
N LEU A 67 -9.67 -4.57 -12.98
CA LEU A 67 -8.75 -5.54 -12.43
C LEU A 67 -8.48 -6.66 -13.44
N ASP A 68 -7.23 -6.81 -13.82
CA ASP A 68 -6.75 -7.95 -14.63
C ASP A 68 -6.31 -9.08 -13.72
N ILE A 69 -7.18 -10.09 -13.55
CA ILE A 69 -7.02 -11.15 -12.54
C ILE A 69 -5.75 -11.98 -12.74
N LYS A 70 -5.44 -12.42 -13.99
CA LYS A 70 -4.31 -13.34 -14.24
C LYS A 70 -2.96 -12.76 -13.81
N PRO A 71 -2.51 -11.58 -14.28
CA PRO A 71 -1.24 -11.00 -13.82
C PRO A 71 -1.32 -10.57 -12.35
N ALA A 72 -2.49 -10.15 -11.85
CA ALA A 72 -2.67 -9.78 -10.45
C ALA A 72 -2.49 -10.97 -9.50
N LEU A 73 -2.93 -12.19 -9.88
CA LEU A 73 -2.73 -13.41 -9.10
C LEU A 73 -1.25 -13.80 -9.03
N ILE A 74 -0.52 -13.74 -10.15
CA ILE A 74 0.90 -14.10 -10.19
C ILE A 74 1.70 -13.14 -9.31
N LEU A 75 1.46 -11.85 -9.48
CA LEU A 75 2.09 -10.80 -8.68
C LEU A 75 1.71 -10.92 -7.20
N GLY A 76 0.43 -11.16 -6.92
CA GLY A 76 -0.11 -11.34 -5.57
C GLY A 76 0.49 -12.53 -4.85
N PHE A 77 0.62 -13.68 -5.54
CA PHE A 77 1.23 -14.87 -4.95
C PHE A 77 2.73 -14.66 -4.65
N GLY A 78 3.46 -13.99 -5.55
CA GLY A 78 4.82 -13.53 -5.24
C GLY A 78 4.85 -12.64 -3.99
N GLY A 79 3.93 -11.66 -3.92
CA GLY A 79 3.79 -10.78 -2.77
C GLY A 79 3.44 -11.50 -1.47
N PHE A 80 2.60 -12.53 -1.53
CA PHE A 80 2.30 -13.39 -0.40
C PHE A 80 3.56 -14.08 0.13
N CYS A 81 4.31 -14.77 -0.76
CA CYS A 81 5.54 -15.44 -0.38
C CYS A 81 6.58 -14.47 0.23
N GLY A 82 6.76 -13.30 -0.37
CA GLY A 82 7.68 -12.28 0.16
C GLY A 82 7.23 -11.71 1.50
N ALA A 83 5.96 -11.39 1.65
CA ALA A 83 5.41 -10.79 2.86
C ALA A 83 5.45 -11.73 4.10
N LEU A 84 5.53 -13.05 3.90
CA LEU A 84 5.73 -14.00 5.00
C LEU A 84 7.03 -13.76 5.79
N THR A 85 8.02 -13.10 5.20
CA THR A 85 9.28 -12.76 5.89
C THR A 85 9.18 -11.50 6.74
N SER A 86 8.09 -10.73 6.63
CA SER A 86 7.96 -9.40 7.23
C SER A 86 8.00 -9.39 8.75
N GLY A 87 7.37 -10.35 9.43
CA GLY A 87 7.41 -10.46 10.89
C GLY A 87 8.82 -10.62 11.41
N PHE A 88 9.61 -11.50 10.77
CA PHE A 88 11.02 -11.67 11.11
C PHE A 88 11.81 -10.37 10.88
N ILE A 89 11.62 -9.70 9.73
CA ILE A 89 12.31 -8.44 9.43
C ILE A 89 11.95 -7.37 10.45
N VAL A 90 10.67 -7.18 10.77
CA VAL A 90 10.22 -6.16 11.74
C VAL A 90 10.70 -6.46 13.15
N SER A 91 10.74 -7.71 13.57
CA SER A 91 11.23 -8.07 14.90
C SER A 91 12.73 -7.88 15.04
N TYR A 92 13.51 -8.27 14.04
CA TYR A 92 14.97 -8.27 14.07
C TYR A 92 15.59 -6.87 13.91
N PHE A 93 15.07 -6.06 12.99
CA PHE A 93 15.67 -4.75 12.69
C PHE A 93 15.18 -3.64 13.63
N SER A 94 16.03 -2.64 13.86
CA SER A 94 15.71 -1.48 14.70
C SER A 94 14.67 -0.56 14.03
N SER A 95 13.91 0.19 14.84
CA SER A 95 12.94 1.18 14.36
C SER A 95 13.59 2.22 13.43
N LYS A 96 14.81 2.65 13.74
CA LYS A 96 15.55 3.60 12.90
C LYS A 96 15.91 3.01 11.53
N PHE A 97 16.31 1.75 11.47
CA PHE A 97 16.57 1.06 10.20
C PHE A 97 15.29 0.96 9.35
N LEU A 98 14.17 0.56 9.95
CA LEU A 98 12.87 0.46 9.26
C LEU A 98 12.39 1.82 8.74
N LEU A 99 12.59 2.90 9.50
CA LEU A 99 12.32 4.28 9.04
C LEU A 99 13.19 4.65 7.83
N GLY A 100 14.47 4.29 7.84
CA GLY A 100 15.40 4.52 6.73
C GLY A 100 14.95 3.76 5.47
N VAL A 101 14.55 2.49 5.60
CA VAL A 101 14.00 1.70 4.50
C VAL A 101 12.69 2.31 3.98
N LEU A 102 11.81 2.76 4.87
CA LEU A 102 10.56 3.43 4.50
C LEU A 102 10.82 4.69 3.65
N ILE A 103 11.77 5.53 4.06
CA ILE A 103 12.17 6.73 3.31
C ILE A 103 12.74 6.36 1.95
N LEU A 104 13.65 5.39 1.90
CA LEU A 104 14.26 4.92 0.65
C LEU A 104 13.21 4.43 -0.35
N VAL A 105 12.25 3.63 0.12
CA VAL A 105 11.14 3.12 -0.69
C VAL A 105 10.29 4.28 -1.22
N GLN A 106 9.98 5.27 -0.40
CA GLN A 106 9.20 6.45 -0.81
C GLN A 106 9.95 7.30 -1.85
N ILE A 107 11.27 7.49 -1.71
CA ILE A 107 12.11 8.22 -2.68
C ILE A 107 12.13 7.48 -4.02
N ILE A 108 12.39 6.17 -4.01
CA ILE A 108 12.41 5.34 -5.23
C ILE A 108 11.05 5.43 -5.95
N ASN A 109 9.97 5.34 -5.18
CA ASN A 109 8.63 5.43 -5.73
C ASN A 109 8.34 6.80 -6.33
N LEU A 110 8.71 7.87 -5.65
CA LEU A 110 8.52 9.24 -6.13
C LEU A 110 9.30 9.46 -7.45
N ILE A 111 10.55 9.04 -7.52
CA ILE A 111 11.38 9.14 -8.75
C ILE A 111 10.74 8.35 -9.90
N LYS A 112 10.31 7.12 -9.63
CA LYS A 112 9.63 6.29 -10.65
C LYS A 112 8.34 6.92 -11.12
N LEU A 113 7.52 7.42 -10.20
CA LEU A 113 6.24 8.03 -10.53
C LEU A 113 6.39 9.30 -11.35
N PHE A 114 7.44 10.11 -11.11
CA PHE A 114 7.77 11.26 -11.97
C PHE A 114 8.13 10.85 -13.40
N LYS A 115 8.94 9.81 -13.55
CA LYS A 115 9.43 9.36 -14.87
C LYS A 115 8.40 8.55 -15.65
N THR A 116 7.44 7.93 -14.99
CA THR A 116 6.45 7.05 -15.62
C THR A 116 5.31 7.87 -16.21
N PRO A 117 4.94 7.72 -17.50
CA PRO A 117 3.78 8.40 -18.08
C PRO A 117 2.48 7.91 -17.44
N ALA A 118 1.41 8.72 -17.48
CA ALA A 118 0.10 8.32 -16.96
C ALA A 118 -0.64 7.36 -17.89
N GLU A 119 -0.22 7.27 -19.14
CA GLU A 119 -0.77 6.38 -20.18
C GLU A 119 0.32 5.46 -20.72
N PRO A 120 -0.05 4.24 -21.13
CA PRO A 120 0.91 3.28 -21.66
C PRO A 120 1.55 3.76 -22.96
N VAL A 121 2.85 3.45 -23.15
CA VAL A 121 3.65 3.83 -24.32
C VAL A 121 4.30 2.58 -24.91
N GLY A 122 3.51 1.59 -25.34
CA GLY A 122 4.05 0.38 -25.96
C GLY A 122 3.24 -0.88 -25.69
N GLU A 123 3.81 -2.03 -26.04
CA GLU A 123 3.21 -3.33 -25.80
C GLU A 123 3.52 -3.87 -24.39
N ALA A 124 2.57 -4.61 -23.81
CA ALA A 124 2.74 -5.19 -22.49
C ALA A 124 3.75 -6.32 -22.48
N ASN A 125 4.80 -6.22 -21.70
CA ASN A 125 5.75 -7.31 -21.47
C ASN A 125 5.29 -8.16 -20.28
N GLY A 126 4.51 -9.20 -20.59
CA GLY A 126 3.81 -10.02 -19.60
C GLY A 126 4.61 -11.21 -19.05
N SER A 127 5.92 -11.12 -18.85
CA SER A 127 6.69 -12.21 -18.25
C SER A 127 6.16 -12.60 -16.87
N LYS A 128 5.60 -13.81 -16.75
CA LYS A 128 5.03 -14.34 -15.51
C LYS A 128 6.07 -14.44 -14.39
N ILE A 129 7.30 -14.84 -14.75
CA ILE A 129 8.41 -14.97 -13.80
C ILE A 129 8.80 -13.60 -13.25
N LEU A 130 8.89 -12.58 -14.10
CA LEU A 130 9.19 -11.22 -13.68
C LEU A 130 8.13 -10.68 -12.71
N LEU A 131 6.85 -10.90 -13.01
CA LEU A 131 5.75 -10.52 -12.12
C LEU A 131 5.83 -11.17 -10.74
N PHE A 132 6.12 -12.48 -10.71
CA PHE A 132 6.27 -13.19 -9.45
C PHE A 132 7.46 -12.66 -8.64
N LEU A 133 8.63 -12.48 -9.26
CA LEU A 133 9.82 -11.95 -8.59
C LEU A 133 9.63 -10.51 -8.08
N VAL A 134 8.99 -9.65 -8.88
CA VAL A 134 8.61 -8.31 -8.46
C VAL A 134 7.68 -8.38 -7.25
N GLY A 135 6.65 -9.23 -7.30
CA GLY A 135 5.75 -9.44 -6.18
C GLY A 135 6.50 -9.87 -4.91
N LEU A 136 7.40 -10.85 -5.03
CA LEU A 136 8.18 -11.39 -3.93
C LEU A 136 9.04 -10.33 -3.25
N VAL A 137 9.82 -9.59 -4.03
CA VAL A 137 10.71 -8.53 -3.48
C VAL A 137 9.89 -7.38 -2.88
N VAL A 138 8.86 -6.92 -3.61
CA VAL A 138 8.02 -5.82 -3.12
C VAL A 138 7.22 -6.25 -1.89
N GLY A 139 6.70 -7.48 -1.86
CA GLY A 139 5.98 -8.02 -0.70
C GLY A 139 6.85 -8.05 0.55
N ALA A 140 8.08 -8.58 0.43
CA ALA A 140 9.02 -8.63 1.55
C ALA A 140 9.36 -7.23 2.09
N VAL A 141 9.77 -6.30 1.21
CA VAL A 141 10.24 -4.98 1.63
C VAL A 141 9.10 -4.08 2.08
N ALA A 142 8.04 -3.98 1.28
CA ALA A 142 6.98 -3.00 1.52
C ALA A 142 6.09 -3.37 2.72
N ILE A 143 5.84 -4.65 2.96
CA ILE A 143 5.10 -5.09 4.15
C ILE A 143 5.94 -4.88 5.41
N SER A 144 7.24 -5.13 5.36
CA SER A 144 8.13 -4.89 6.52
C SER A 144 8.22 -3.42 6.96
N VAL A 145 7.84 -2.48 6.09
CA VAL A 145 7.70 -1.06 6.45
C VAL A 145 6.24 -0.58 6.51
N GLY A 146 5.28 -1.50 6.38
CA GLY A 146 3.85 -1.24 6.59
C GLY A 146 3.15 -0.46 5.48
N ILE A 147 3.70 -0.38 4.25
CA ILE A 147 3.10 0.41 3.15
C ILE A 147 2.31 -0.40 2.11
N GLY A 148 2.16 -1.70 2.29
CA GLY A 148 1.32 -2.56 1.45
C GLY A 148 1.87 -2.93 0.07
N GLY A 149 2.88 -2.24 -0.42
CA GLY A 149 3.60 -2.56 -1.66
C GLY A 149 2.97 -2.07 -2.96
N SER A 150 1.68 -1.79 -3.03
CA SER A 150 1.04 -1.31 -4.26
C SER A 150 1.65 0.01 -4.77
N VAL A 151 2.13 0.85 -3.86
CA VAL A 151 2.83 2.11 -4.18
C VAL A 151 4.04 1.86 -5.08
N LEU A 152 4.79 0.78 -4.85
CA LEU A 152 5.90 0.35 -5.71
C LEU A 152 5.42 -0.41 -6.95
N VAL A 153 4.39 -1.22 -6.79
CA VAL A 153 3.83 -2.05 -7.85
C VAL A 153 3.20 -1.20 -8.96
N ILE A 154 2.46 -0.15 -8.64
CA ILE A 154 1.77 0.70 -9.62
C ILE A 154 2.72 1.25 -10.69
N PRO A 155 3.83 1.96 -10.37
CA PRO A 155 4.75 2.43 -11.40
C PRO A 155 5.45 1.29 -12.15
N ILE A 156 5.63 0.13 -11.52
CA ILE A 156 6.19 -1.06 -12.20
C ILE A 156 5.18 -1.60 -13.23
N LEU A 157 3.91 -1.73 -12.87
CA LEU A 157 2.86 -2.17 -13.80
C LEU A 157 2.72 -1.23 -15.00
N ILE A 158 2.80 0.07 -14.78
CA ILE A 158 2.73 1.06 -15.87
C ILE A 158 3.97 0.94 -16.76
N SER A 159 5.18 0.85 -16.20
CA SER A 159 6.43 0.88 -16.97
C SER A 159 6.74 -0.43 -17.70
N PHE A 160 6.40 -1.60 -17.11
CA PHE A 160 6.77 -2.91 -17.66
C PHE A 160 5.59 -3.63 -18.33
N LEU A 161 4.37 -3.47 -17.81
CA LEU A 161 3.19 -4.10 -18.38
C LEU A 161 2.37 -3.15 -19.26
N ASN A 162 2.82 -1.91 -19.38
CA ASN A 162 2.12 -0.85 -20.13
C ASN A 162 0.64 -0.71 -19.71
N TYR A 163 0.37 -0.88 -18.40
CA TYR A 163 -0.95 -0.63 -17.85
C TYR A 163 -1.21 0.87 -17.78
N ASP A 164 -2.44 1.27 -18.06
CA ASP A 164 -2.87 2.59 -17.65
C ASP A 164 -2.97 2.67 -16.11
N ILE A 165 -2.91 3.89 -15.57
CA ILE A 165 -2.85 4.09 -14.11
C ILE A 165 -4.07 3.51 -13.39
N LYS A 166 -5.26 3.50 -13.99
CA LYS A 166 -6.48 2.98 -13.35
C LYS A 166 -6.43 1.46 -13.20
N ARG A 167 -5.98 0.74 -14.24
CA ARG A 167 -5.74 -0.71 -14.17
C ARG A 167 -4.62 -1.05 -13.21
N ALA A 168 -3.53 -0.26 -13.23
CA ALA A 168 -2.42 -0.44 -12.30
C ALA A 168 -2.86 -0.24 -10.83
N VAL A 169 -3.73 0.73 -10.55
CA VAL A 169 -4.33 0.97 -9.23
C VAL A 169 -5.20 -0.21 -8.79
N GLY A 170 -6.07 -0.73 -9.67
CA GLY A 170 -6.90 -1.90 -9.35
C GLY A 170 -6.08 -3.16 -9.07
N THR A 171 -5.08 -3.43 -9.92
CA THR A 171 -4.15 -4.57 -9.77
C THR A 171 -3.27 -4.42 -8.53
N GLY A 172 -2.78 -3.21 -8.26
CA GLY A 172 -1.99 -2.92 -7.06
C GLY A 172 -2.77 -3.13 -5.77
N LEU A 173 -4.04 -2.73 -5.73
CA LEU A 173 -4.89 -2.95 -4.56
C LEU A 173 -5.17 -4.45 -4.33
N PHE A 174 -5.35 -5.21 -5.41
CA PHE A 174 -5.49 -6.66 -5.33
C PHE A 174 -4.20 -7.37 -4.87
N PHE A 175 -3.04 -6.89 -5.30
CA PHE A 175 -1.75 -7.34 -4.77
C PHE A 175 -1.68 -7.17 -3.24
N VAL A 176 -2.19 -6.04 -2.71
CA VAL A 176 -2.20 -5.78 -1.26
C VAL A 176 -3.06 -6.80 -0.50
N VAL A 177 -4.11 -7.38 -1.09
CA VAL A 177 -4.87 -8.47 -0.43
C VAL A 177 -3.94 -9.61 -0.04
N PHE A 178 -3.11 -10.07 -0.98
CA PHE A 178 -2.19 -11.19 -0.74
C PHE A 178 -1.06 -10.80 0.22
N SER A 179 -0.41 -9.68 -0.05
CA SER A 179 0.73 -9.24 0.75
C SER A 179 0.32 -8.84 2.19
N SER A 180 -0.82 -8.17 2.39
CA SER A 180 -1.29 -7.84 3.75
C SER A 180 -1.78 -9.06 4.51
N THR A 181 -2.40 -10.03 3.86
CA THR A 181 -2.81 -11.29 4.52
C THR A 181 -1.59 -12.07 4.98
N ALA A 182 -0.57 -12.25 4.13
CA ALA A 182 0.67 -12.92 4.51
C ALA A 182 1.44 -12.12 5.58
N GLY A 183 1.49 -10.80 5.43
CA GLY A 183 2.09 -9.91 6.42
C GLY A 183 1.40 -9.99 7.77
N PHE A 184 0.07 -10.04 7.79
CA PHE A 184 -0.70 -10.24 9.01
C PHE A 184 -0.35 -11.57 9.69
N LEU A 185 -0.34 -12.68 8.94
CA LEU A 185 0.04 -13.98 9.49
C LEU A 185 1.47 -13.95 10.06
N SER A 186 2.40 -13.34 9.35
CA SER A 186 3.79 -13.23 9.76
C SER A 186 3.97 -12.34 11.01
N LEU A 187 3.32 -11.16 11.05
CA LEU A 187 3.40 -10.27 12.20
C LEU A 187 2.63 -10.80 13.40
N ALA A 188 1.51 -11.49 13.21
CA ALA A 188 0.76 -12.12 14.28
C ALA A 188 1.57 -13.21 14.98
N ALA A 189 2.34 -14.02 14.21
CA ALA A 189 3.26 -15.01 14.75
C ALA A 189 4.40 -14.40 15.60
N HIS A 190 4.69 -13.11 15.45
CA HIS A 190 5.70 -12.36 16.20
C HIS A 190 5.09 -11.37 17.22
N GLU A 191 3.78 -11.47 17.48
CA GLU A 191 3.05 -10.61 18.44
C GLU A 191 3.13 -9.10 18.13
N LEU A 192 3.27 -8.74 16.84
CA LEU A 192 3.43 -7.36 16.38
C LEU A 192 2.12 -6.72 15.88
N VAL A 193 0.98 -7.44 15.93
CA VAL A 193 -0.31 -6.93 15.47
C VAL A 193 -1.07 -6.25 16.59
N HIS A 194 -1.56 -5.06 16.33
CA HIS A 194 -2.39 -4.28 17.25
C HIS A 194 -3.84 -4.29 16.75
N TYR A 195 -4.63 -5.26 17.30
CA TYR A 195 -5.97 -5.59 16.82
C TYR A 195 -6.99 -4.47 17.07
N ASP A 196 -6.96 -3.87 18.24
CA ASP A 196 -7.90 -2.85 18.70
C ASP A 196 -7.95 -1.64 17.75
N VAL A 197 -6.82 -0.98 17.57
CA VAL A 197 -6.70 0.19 16.69
C VAL A 197 -6.84 -0.21 15.23
N GLY A 198 -6.22 -1.34 14.82
CA GLY A 198 -6.23 -1.81 13.42
C GLY A 198 -7.62 -2.19 12.93
N ILE A 199 -8.46 -2.83 13.75
CA ILE A 199 -9.84 -3.18 13.41
C ILE A 199 -10.69 -1.91 13.27
N MET A 200 -10.58 -0.95 14.20
CA MET A 200 -11.36 0.29 14.15
C MET A 200 -11.04 1.09 12.89
N LEU A 201 -9.76 1.27 12.57
CA LEU A 201 -9.33 1.89 11.32
C LEU A 201 -9.82 1.11 10.10
N GLY A 202 -9.76 -0.23 10.17
CA GLY A 202 -10.21 -1.14 9.12
C GLY A 202 -11.69 -0.99 8.82
N LEU A 203 -12.54 -1.03 9.85
CA LEU A 203 -13.99 -0.86 9.69
C LEU A 203 -14.35 0.50 9.12
N GLY A 204 -13.75 1.58 9.63
CA GLY A 204 -13.93 2.91 9.06
C GLY A 204 -13.49 2.98 7.59
N SER A 205 -12.40 2.29 7.25
CA SER A 205 -11.86 2.31 5.90
C SER A 205 -12.77 1.68 4.84
N LEU A 206 -13.66 0.77 5.21
CA LEU A 206 -14.61 0.15 4.26
C LEU A 206 -15.49 1.22 3.57
N ILE A 207 -16.00 2.18 4.36
CA ILE A 207 -16.81 3.29 3.82
C ILE A 207 -15.94 4.15 2.90
N GLY A 208 -14.77 4.56 3.38
CA GLY A 208 -13.86 5.41 2.63
C GLY A 208 -13.41 4.81 1.30
N VAL A 209 -13.02 3.54 1.31
CA VAL A 209 -12.55 2.81 0.11
C VAL A 209 -13.60 2.81 -0.99
N TYR A 210 -14.87 2.60 -0.65
CA TYR A 210 -15.95 2.60 -1.64
C TYR A 210 -16.02 3.93 -2.41
N PHE A 211 -16.03 5.03 -1.67
CA PHE A 211 -16.05 6.36 -2.28
C PHE A 211 -14.73 6.69 -2.98
N GLY A 212 -13.59 6.29 -2.43
CA GLY A 212 -12.27 6.49 -3.01
C GLY A 212 -12.14 5.82 -4.38
N VAL A 213 -12.49 4.53 -4.49
CA VAL A 213 -12.45 3.78 -5.77
C VAL A 213 -13.40 4.41 -6.78
N LYS A 214 -14.63 4.71 -6.42
CA LYS A 214 -15.59 5.36 -7.33
C LYS A 214 -15.11 6.71 -7.83
N THR A 215 -14.49 7.51 -6.97
CA THR A 215 -13.93 8.80 -7.34
C THR A 215 -12.71 8.65 -8.25
N SER A 216 -11.84 7.69 -7.97
CA SER A 216 -10.69 7.33 -8.81
C SER A 216 -11.09 7.03 -10.26
N HIS A 217 -12.19 6.33 -10.46
CA HIS A 217 -12.69 6.01 -11.81
C HIS A 217 -13.19 7.24 -12.59
N LYS A 218 -13.65 8.28 -11.90
CA LYS A 218 -14.20 9.51 -12.53
C LYS A 218 -13.14 10.55 -12.87
N ILE A 219 -12.03 10.56 -12.17
CA ILE A 219 -10.96 11.57 -12.35
C ILE A 219 -10.07 11.21 -13.55
N SER A 220 -9.49 12.23 -14.19
CA SER A 220 -8.52 12.03 -15.27
C SER A 220 -7.23 11.35 -14.75
N LYS A 221 -6.61 10.52 -15.59
CA LYS A 221 -5.38 9.79 -15.28
C LYS A 221 -4.25 10.73 -14.84
N THR A 222 -4.13 11.87 -15.51
CA THR A 222 -3.12 12.89 -15.18
C THR A 222 -3.36 13.53 -13.81
N ALA A 223 -4.63 13.86 -13.48
CA ALA A 223 -4.97 14.40 -12.16
C ALA A 223 -4.69 13.39 -11.06
N GLN A 224 -5.07 12.12 -11.24
CA GLN A 224 -4.80 11.05 -10.28
C GLN A 224 -3.29 10.91 -10.01
N LYS A 225 -2.46 10.94 -11.05
CA LYS A 225 -1.00 10.90 -10.91
C LYS A 225 -0.46 12.10 -10.13
N ARG A 226 -0.91 13.33 -10.43
CA ARG A 226 -0.49 14.54 -9.71
C ARG A 226 -0.81 14.47 -8.23
N TRP A 227 -2.02 14.06 -7.88
CA TRP A 227 -2.42 13.88 -6.49
C TRP A 227 -1.63 12.78 -5.76
N MET A 228 -1.28 11.68 -6.49
CA MET A 228 -0.43 10.62 -5.93
C MET A 228 0.99 11.14 -5.63
N VAL A 229 1.58 11.93 -6.52
CA VAL A 229 2.87 12.59 -6.29
C VAL A 229 2.81 13.51 -5.08
N ALA A 230 1.79 14.35 -4.98
CA ALA A 230 1.60 15.27 -3.84
C ALA A 230 1.48 14.51 -2.52
N LEU A 231 0.67 13.44 -2.48
CA LEU A 231 0.52 12.59 -1.29
C LEU A 231 1.86 11.98 -0.85
N ILE A 232 2.58 11.33 -1.78
CA ILE A 232 3.85 10.66 -1.45
C ILE A 232 4.90 11.67 -1.00
N SER A 233 4.96 12.86 -1.62
CA SER A 233 5.86 13.94 -1.20
C SER A 233 5.57 14.42 0.23
N THR A 234 4.29 14.60 0.58
CA THR A 234 3.89 14.99 1.94
C THR A 234 4.26 13.92 2.95
N ILE A 235 4.00 12.66 2.63
CA ILE A 235 4.33 11.52 3.48
C ILE A 235 5.85 11.39 3.68
N LEU A 236 6.63 11.58 2.62
CA LEU A 236 8.09 11.58 2.68
C LEU A 236 8.62 12.67 3.61
N MET A 237 8.08 13.89 3.54
CA MET A 237 8.45 14.99 4.44
C MET A 237 8.17 14.65 5.91
N ILE A 238 7.01 14.08 6.21
CA ILE A 238 6.64 13.65 7.57
C ILE A 238 7.63 12.59 8.09
N THR A 239 7.89 11.57 7.28
CA THR A 239 8.77 10.45 7.67
C THR A 239 10.23 10.91 7.83
N ALA A 240 10.71 11.76 6.93
CA ALA A 240 12.07 12.31 6.98
C ALA A 240 12.27 13.18 8.23
N ARG A 241 11.29 14.02 8.59
CA ARG A 241 11.34 14.81 9.83
C ARG A 241 11.48 13.91 11.07
N LYS A 242 10.71 12.83 11.14
CA LYS A 242 10.79 11.90 12.28
C LYS A 242 12.15 11.20 12.35
N PHE A 243 12.69 10.80 11.19
CA PHE A 243 14.00 10.14 11.12
C PHE A 243 15.14 11.05 11.62
N LEU A 244 15.07 12.36 11.32
CA LEU A 244 16.07 13.33 11.78
C LEU A 244 15.96 13.62 13.29
N LEU A 245 14.77 13.41 13.88
CA LEU A 245 14.52 13.64 15.30
C LEU A 245 14.68 12.38 16.17
N SER A 246 14.89 11.20 15.57
CA SER A 246 15.13 9.91 16.22
C SER A 246 16.61 9.55 16.24
#